data_7c1371aaac4abbe211e748a38752eab8
#
_entry.id   7c1371aaac4abbe211e748a38752eab8
#
_cell.length_a   1.000
_cell.length_b   1.000
_cell.length_c   1.000
_cell.angle_alpha   90.00
_cell.angle_beta   90.00
_cell.angle_gamma   90.00
#
_symmetry.space_group_name_H-M   'P 1'
#
loop_
_entity.id
_entity.type
_entity.pdbx_description
1 polymer ?
#
loop_
_entity_poly.entity_id
_entity_poly.type
_entity_poly.pdbx_seq_one_letter_code
_entity_poly.pdbx_strand_id
1 'polypeptide(L)'
;EDAGAANHAVGEPLNFELQPFHNHIGFAQGCITFKLDSLVETNKLPIPDYIKIDVDGFEHKVIEGAKETLKNKKIKSVIIELNPNLSEHLATIEFLKKLNFKFSQEQVDKASRKEGSFKGMSEYVFRR
;
A
#
# COMPACT_ATOMS: atom_id res chain seq x y z
N GLU A 1 12.12 -1.10 -24.00
CA GLU A 1 10.68 -1.21 -23.71
C GLU A 1 10.50 -2.32 -22.69
N ASP A 2 10.26 -1.98 -21.43
CA ASP A 2 9.93 -2.97 -20.39
C ASP A 2 8.51 -3.45 -20.65
N ALA A 3 8.40 -4.54 -21.43
CA ALA A 3 7.14 -5.24 -21.62
C ALA A 3 6.72 -5.88 -20.29
N GLY A 4 5.82 -5.26 -19.57
CA GLY A 4 5.24 -5.82 -18.36
C GLY A 4 5.05 -4.89 -17.17
N ALA A 5 5.62 -3.70 -17.18
CA ALA A 5 5.29 -2.69 -16.16
C ALA A 5 4.02 -1.94 -16.59
N ALA A 6 2.86 -2.46 -16.23
CA ALA A 6 1.63 -1.71 -16.36
C ALA A 6 1.59 -0.67 -15.23
N ASN A 7 1.94 0.57 -15.56
CA ASN A 7 1.75 1.67 -14.64
C ASN A 7 0.26 2.00 -14.55
N HIS A 8 -0.37 1.59 -13.47
CA HIS A 8 -1.75 1.92 -13.15
C HIS A 8 -1.79 3.06 -12.13
N ALA A 9 -2.61 4.07 -12.41
CA ALA A 9 -2.92 5.12 -11.44
C ALA A 9 -4.42 5.15 -11.19
N VAL A 10 -4.84 5.31 -9.94
CA VAL A 10 -6.24 5.41 -9.55
C VAL A 10 -6.51 6.81 -9.02
N GLY A 11 -7.47 7.52 -9.64
CA GLY A 11 -7.82 8.89 -9.29
C GLY A 11 -6.89 9.88 -9.97
N GLU A 12 -5.87 10.37 -9.29
CA GLU A 12 -4.88 11.28 -9.86
C GLU A 12 -3.77 10.52 -10.61
N PRO A 13 -3.32 11.02 -11.79
CA PRO A 13 -2.26 10.36 -12.55
C PRO A 13 -0.89 10.67 -11.93
N LEU A 14 -0.57 9.98 -10.84
CA LEU A 14 0.70 10.07 -10.14
C LEU A 14 1.53 8.80 -10.38
N ASN A 15 2.85 8.95 -10.42
CA ASN A 15 3.78 7.82 -10.41
C ASN A 15 3.95 7.26 -8.97
N PHE A 16 4.72 6.19 -8.83
CA PHE A 16 5.01 5.55 -7.53
C PHE A 16 5.79 6.46 -6.53
N GLU A 17 6.33 7.59 -6.98
CA GLU A 17 6.94 8.63 -6.14
C GLU A 17 5.95 9.75 -5.81
N LEU A 18 4.66 9.57 -6.12
CA LEU A 18 3.58 10.55 -5.94
C LEU A 18 3.80 11.86 -6.74
N GLN A 19 4.56 11.78 -7.84
CA GLN A 19 4.78 12.89 -8.74
C GLN A 19 3.81 12.81 -9.94
N PRO A 20 3.37 13.97 -10.49
CA PRO A 20 2.51 14.00 -11.66
C PRO A 20 3.09 13.19 -12.83
N PHE A 21 2.26 12.39 -13.47
CA PHE A 21 2.65 11.58 -14.61
C PHE A 21 2.74 12.47 -15.86
N HIS A 22 3.94 12.65 -16.40
CA HIS A 22 4.19 13.50 -17.57
C HIS A 22 4.03 12.80 -18.92
N ASN A 23 3.81 11.48 -18.91
CA ASN A 23 3.63 10.68 -20.12
C ASN A 23 2.16 10.68 -20.56
N HIS A 24 1.93 10.46 -21.85
CA HIS A 24 0.58 10.32 -22.38
C HIS A 24 -0.20 9.22 -21.65
N ILE A 25 -1.38 9.59 -21.13
CA ILE A 25 -2.36 8.63 -20.64
C ILE A 25 -2.91 7.91 -21.89
N GLY A 26 -2.47 6.67 -22.12
CA GLY A 26 -2.89 5.90 -23.28
C GLY A 26 -4.35 5.44 -23.21
N PHE A 27 -4.85 5.21 -21.99
CA PHE A 27 -6.21 4.74 -21.75
C PHE A 27 -6.67 5.15 -20.35
N ALA A 28 -7.94 5.56 -20.23
CA ALA A 28 -8.59 5.85 -18.95
C ALA A 28 -9.90 5.08 -18.85
N GLN A 29 -10.12 4.39 -17.74
CA GLN A 29 -11.33 3.63 -17.46
C GLN A 29 -11.91 4.05 -16.10
N GLY A 30 -13.21 4.27 -16.04
CA GLY A 30 -13.92 4.48 -14.78
C GLY A 30 -13.97 3.18 -13.96
N CYS A 31 -13.76 3.28 -12.65
CA CYS A 31 -13.96 2.18 -11.72
C CYS A 31 -14.67 2.68 -10.46
N ILE A 32 -15.37 1.77 -9.79
CA ILE A 32 -15.99 2.03 -8.48
C ILE A 32 -15.01 1.54 -7.41
N THR A 33 -14.69 2.41 -6.47
CA THR A 33 -13.82 2.09 -5.35
C THR A 33 -14.58 2.14 -4.02
N PHE A 34 -14.20 1.31 -3.08
CA PHE A 34 -14.76 1.27 -1.73
C PHE A 34 -13.65 1.29 -0.69
N LYS A 35 -13.90 1.98 0.42
CA LYS A 35 -13.06 1.83 1.61
C LYS A 35 -13.28 0.44 2.22
N LEU A 36 -12.20 -0.20 2.68
CA LEU A 36 -12.31 -1.49 3.37
C LEU A 36 -13.20 -1.37 4.62
N ASP A 37 -13.07 -0.28 5.36
CA ASP A 37 -13.89 -0.01 6.55
C ASP A 37 -15.39 -0.04 6.22
N SER A 38 -15.81 0.60 5.12
CA SER A 38 -17.22 0.59 4.70
C SER A 38 -17.72 -0.80 4.30
N LEU A 39 -16.87 -1.61 3.66
CA LEU A 39 -17.25 -2.97 3.28
C LEU A 39 -17.39 -3.89 4.49
N VAL A 40 -16.54 -3.73 5.49
CA VAL A 40 -16.61 -4.50 6.74
C VAL A 40 -17.78 -4.04 7.60
N GLU A 41 -17.96 -2.72 7.76
CA GLU A 41 -19.05 -2.14 8.54
C GLU A 41 -20.44 -2.55 8.02
N THR A 42 -20.62 -2.58 6.70
CA THR A 42 -21.88 -3.01 6.08
C THR A 42 -22.04 -4.54 5.99
N ASN A 43 -21.16 -5.31 6.63
CA ASN A 43 -21.14 -6.78 6.60
C ASN A 43 -21.06 -7.39 5.18
N LYS A 44 -20.59 -6.64 4.20
CA LYS A 44 -20.35 -7.16 2.84
C LYS A 44 -19.08 -8.00 2.75
N LEU A 45 -18.10 -7.72 3.64
CA LEU A 45 -16.90 -8.52 3.80
C LEU A 45 -16.67 -8.87 5.27
N PRO A 46 -16.25 -10.11 5.58
CA PRO A 46 -15.79 -10.45 6.92
C PRO A 46 -14.47 -9.74 7.22
N ILE A 47 -14.19 -9.50 8.49
CA ILE A 47 -12.88 -9.00 8.90
C ILE A 47 -11.81 -10.03 8.50
N PRO A 48 -10.81 -9.64 7.68
CA PRO A 48 -9.76 -10.54 7.21
C PRO A 48 -8.77 -10.88 8.35
N ASP A 49 -8.08 -12.00 8.23
CA ASP A 49 -6.92 -12.34 9.07
C ASP A 49 -5.61 -11.78 8.49
N TYR A 50 -5.52 -11.67 7.17
CA TYR A 50 -4.34 -11.25 6.42
C TYR A 50 -4.73 -10.26 5.32
N ILE A 51 -3.92 -9.23 5.15
CA ILE A 51 -4.12 -8.20 4.12
C ILE A 51 -2.81 -8.06 3.32
N LYS A 52 -2.89 -8.10 1.99
CA LYS A 52 -1.81 -7.66 1.11
C LYS A 52 -2.24 -6.38 0.40
N ILE A 53 -1.35 -5.39 0.39
CA ILE A 53 -1.53 -4.09 -0.29
C ILE A 53 -0.35 -3.90 -1.25
N ASP A 54 -0.67 -3.68 -2.53
CA ASP A 54 0.28 -3.58 -3.63
C ASP A 54 -0.40 -2.74 -4.73
N VAL A 55 -0.28 -1.42 -4.65
CA VAL A 55 -1.07 -0.45 -5.44
C VAL A 55 -0.22 0.70 -6.02
N ASP A 56 1.07 0.44 -6.22
CA ASP A 56 1.99 1.31 -6.94
C ASP A 56 2.01 2.78 -6.46
N GLY A 57 2.19 2.99 -5.14
CA GLY A 57 2.40 4.31 -4.53
C GLY A 57 1.20 4.86 -3.73
N PHE A 58 0.00 4.29 -3.89
CA PHE A 58 -1.20 4.73 -3.16
C PHE A 58 -1.48 3.92 -1.87
N GLU A 59 -0.51 3.21 -1.35
CA GLU A 59 -0.63 2.37 -0.15
C GLU A 59 -1.17 3.15 1.04
N HIS A 60 -0.73 4.39 1.22
CA HIS A 60 -1.20 5.29 2.28
C HIS A 60 -2.71 5.57 2.19
N LYS A 61 -3.26 5.71 0.97
CA LYS A 61 -4.71 5.90 0.75
C LYS A 61 -5.50 4.63 1.06
N VAL A 62 -4.96 3.45 0.74
CA VAL A 62 -5.57 2.17 1.11
C VAL A 62 -5.62 2.01 2.62
N ILE A 63 -4.51 2.30 3.31
CA ILE A 63 -4.44 2.30 4.78
C ILE A 63 -5.43 3.30 5.39
N GLU A 64 -5.58 4.48 4.80
CA GLU A 64 -6.56 5.47 5.26
C GLU A 64 -7.99 4.95 5.19
N GLY A 65 -8.35 4.21 4.15
CA GLY A 65 -9.66 3.57 4.00
C GLY A 65 -9.85 2.28 4.80
N ALA A 66 -8.84 1.84 5.55
CA ALA A 66 -8.83 0.61 6.35
C ALA A 66 -8.54 0.86 7.84
N LYS A 67 -8.51 2.12 8.28
CA LYS A 67 -8.05 2.50 9.64
C LYS A 67 -8.82 1.81 10.75
N GLU A 68 -10.14 1.72 10.65
CA GLU A 68 -10.97 1.09 11.68
C GLU A 68 -10.83 -0.44 11.63
N THR A 69 -10.86 -1.02 10.45
CA THR A 69 -10.67 -2.45 10.25
C THR A 69 -9.31 -2.91 10.80
N LEU A 70 -8.24 -2.14 10.56
CA LEU A 70 -6.89 -2.46 11.04
C LEU A 70 -6.74 -2.43 12.56
N LYS A 71 -7.63 -1.78 13.31
CA LYS A 71 -7.65 -1.84 14.78
C LYS A 71 -8.10 -3.21 15.31
N ASN A 72 -8.82 -3.99 14.49
CA ASN A 72 -9.35 -5.28 14.91
C ASN A 72 -8.21 -6.30 15.08
N LYS A 73 -8.14 -6.91 16.27
CA LYS A 73 -7.09 -7.88 16.64
C LYS A 73 -7.16 -9.21 15.87
N LYS A 74 -8.24 -9.46 15.11
CA LYS A 74 -8.34 -10.60 14.23
C LYS A 74 -7.31 -10.52 13.09
N ILE A 75 -6.96 -9.31 12.65
CA ILE A 75 -5.93 -9.12 11.61
C ILE A 75 -4.55 -9.45 12.18
N LYS A 76 -3.93 -10.49 11.68
CA LYS A 76 -2.65 -11.02 12.16
C LYS A 76 -1.46 -10.46 11.40
N SER A 77 -1.63 -10.16 10.11
CA SER A 77 -0.53 -9.67 9.28
C SER A 77 -1.02 -8.72 8.18
N VAL A 78 -0.18 -7.75 7.87
CA VAL A 78 -0.31 -6.85 6.72
C VAL A 78 0.99 -6.92 5.93
N ILE A 79 0.91 -7.27 4.65
CA ILE A 79 2.01 -7.21 3.70
C ILE A 79 1.79 -5.98 2.83
N ILE A 80 2.78 -5.10 2.74
CA ILE A 80 2.63 -3.82 2.05
C ILE A 80 3.98 -3.36 1.50
N GLU A 81 4.00 -2.89 0.25
CA GLU A 81 5.20 -2.30 -0.33
C GLU A 81 5.28 -0.81 0.04
N LEU A 82 6.37 -0.39 0.67
CA LEU A 82 6.55 0.98 1.14
C LEU A 82 7.94 1.52 0.81
N ASN A 83 8.01 2.82 0.55
CA ASN A 83 9.25 3.57 0.43
C ASN A 83 9.40 4.52 1.64
N PRO A 84 10.29 4.24 2.60
CA PRO A 84 10.45 5.06 3.80
C PRO A 84 11.01 6.47 3.52
N ASN A 85 11.42 6.76 2.27
CA ASN A 85 11.82 8.11 1.87
C ASN A 85 10.62 9.02 1.56
N LEU A 86 9.40 8.45 1.42
CA LEU A 86 8.17 9.20 1.24
C LEU A 86 7.50 9.42 2.60
N SER A 87 7.13 10.66 2.89
CA SER A 87 6.50 11.05 4.17
C SER A 87 5.21 10.30 4.46
N GLU A 88 4.38 10.04 3.43
CA GLU A 88 3.13 9.31 3.50
C GLU A 88 3.34 7.85 3.86
N HIS A 89 4.39 7.23 3.29
CA HIS A 89 4.74 5.84 3.58
C HIS A 89 5.37 5.71 4.96
N LEU A 90 6.20 6.69 5.38
CA LEU A 90 6.74 6.73 6.74
C LEU A 90 5.61 6.85 7.77
N ALA A 91 4.62 7.74 7.52
CA ALA A 91 3.45 7.88 8.38
C ALA A 91 2.63 6.57 8.45
N THR A 92 2.55 5.82 7.36
CA THR A 92 1.91 4.49 7.31
C THR A 92 2.63 3.48 8.20
N ILE A 93 3.96 3.44 8.15
CA ILE A 93 4.79 2.58 9.03
C ILE A 93 4.50 2.90 10.49
N GLU A 94 4.54 4.18 10.86
CA GLU A 94 4.31 4.62 12.24
C GLU A 94 2.86 4.35 12.70
N PHE A 95 1.87 4.48 11.82
CA PHE A 95 0.49 4.12 12.12
C PHE A 95 0.35 2.63 12.43
N LEU A 96 0.92 1.74 11.61
CA LEU A 96 0.86 0.29 11.85
C LEU A 96 1.58 -0.11 13.14
N LYS A 97 2.73 0.53 13.46
CA LYS A 97 3.42 0.34 14.74
C LYS A 97 2.55 0.73 15.94
N LYS A 98 1.82 1.85 15.86
CA LYS A 98 0.88 2.28 16.91
C LYS A 98 -0.26 1.28 17.14
N LEU A 99 -0.61 0.49 16.14
CA LEU A 99 -1.57 -0.61 16.24
C LEU A 99 -0.93 -1.93 16.72
N ASN A 100 0.31 -1.88 17.22
CA ASN A 100 1.11 -3.03 17.70
C ASN A 100 1.52 -4.03 16.61
N PHE A 101 1.52 -3.63 15.35
CA PHE A 101 2.19 -4.40 14.32
C PHE A 101 3.70 -4.20 14.38
N LYS A 102 4.45 -5.28 14.16
CA LYS A 102 5.92 -5.29 14.13
C LYS A 102 6.39 -5.89 12.82
N PHE A 103 7.56 -5.48 12.36
CA PHE A 103 8.24 -6.08 11.21
C PHE A 103 9.71 -6.35 11.54
N SER A 104 10.36 -7.18 10.74
CA SER A 104 11.80 -7.44 10.83
C SER A 104 12.55 -6.52 9.89
N GLN A 105 13.50 -5.73 10.40
CA GLN A 105 14.34 -4.88 9.55
C GLN A 105 15.18 -5.73 8.59
N GLU A 106 15.69 -6.86 9.03
CA GLU A 106 16.43 -7.79 8.18
C GLU A 106 15.59 -8.28 6.98
N GLN A 107 14.28 -8.54 7.20
CA GLN A 107 13.37 -8.94 6.12
C GLN A 107 13.17 -7.79 5.11
N VAL A 108 12.99 -6.56 5.61
CA VAL A 108 12.83 -5.36 4.79
C VAL A 108 14.10 -5.10 3.96
N ASP A 109 15.27 -5.19 4.58
CA ASP A 109 16.55 -4.95 3.91
C ASP A 109 16.82 -5.96 2.78
N LYS A 110 16.41 -7.22 2.99
CA LYS A 110 16.49 -8.28 1.95
C LYS A 110 15.51 -8.04 0.81
N ALA A 111 14.33 -7.47 1.10
CA ALA A 111 13.30 -7.17 0.11
C ALA A 111 13.49 -5.80 -0.56
N SER A 112 14.46 -4.99 -0.12
CA SER A 112 14.68 -3.64 -0.63
C SER A 112 15.23 -3.65 -2.05
N ARG A 113 14.57 -2.89 -2.92
CA ARG A 113 15.03 -2.66 -4.30
C ARG A 113 16.18 -1.65 -4.31
N LYS A 114 17.37 -2.12 -4.64
CA LYS A 114 18.61 -1.32 -4.59
C LYS A 114 18.85 -0.51 -5.86
N GLU A 115 18.22 -0.90 -6.97
CA GLU A 115 18.42 -0.33 -8.30
C GLU A 115 17.10 -0.22 -9.07
N GLY A 116 17.13 0.49 -10.20
CA GLY A 116 15.98 0.66 -11.08
C GLY A 116 15.01 1.75 -10.61
N SER A 117 13.88 1.85 -11.33
CA SER A 117 12.87 2.90 -11.11
C SER A 117 12.21 2.84 -9.74
N PHE A 118 12.17 1.67 -9.10
CA PHE A 118 11.57 1.44 -7.79
C PHE A 118 12.60 1.39 -6.65
N LYS A 119 13.76 2.02 -6.83
CA LYS A 119 14.79 2.08 -5.81
C LYS A 119 14.24 2.68 -4.51
N GLY A 120 14.51 2.00 -3.38
CA GLY A 120 14.02 2.40 -2.06
C GLY A 120 12.68 1.77 -1.67
N MET A 121 11.94 1.20 -2.64
CA MET A 121 10.75 0.40 -2.32
C MET A 121 11.16 -0.90 -1.63
N SER A 122 10.40 -1.29 -0.62
CA SER A 122 10.61 -2.54 0.12
C SER A 122 9.28 -3.13 0.54
N GLU A 123 9.18 -4.45 0.45
CA GLU A 123 8.05 -5.17 1.01
C GLU A 123 8.22 -5.28 2.53
N TYR A 124 7.24 -4.80 3.25
CA TYR A 124 7.14 -4.92 4.71
C TYR A 124 6.13 -6.01 5.07
N VAL A 125 6.54 -6.94 5.92
CA VAL A 125 5.66 -7.97 6.50
C VAL A 125 5.40 -7.60 7.95
N PHE A 126 4.32 -6.86 8.18
CA PHE A 126 3.86 -6.52 9.52
C PHE A 126 3.09 -7.67 10.16
N ARG A 127 3.37 -7.96 11.43
CA ARG A 127 2.71 -9.01 12.23
C ARG A 127 2.44 -8.52 13.65
N ARG A 128 1.40 -9.05 14.26
CA ARG A 128 1.07 -8.85 15.69
C ARG A 128 0.54 -10.11 16.35
#